data_76df727e58c79711f22e3fa026a31340
#
_entry.id   76df727e58c79711f22e3fa026a31340
#
_cell.length_a   1.000
_cell.length_b   1.000
_cell.length_c   1.000
_cell.angle_alpha   90.00
_cell.angle_beta   90.00
_cell.angle_gamma   90.00
#
_symmetry.space_group_name_H-M   'P 1'
#
loop_
_entity.id
_entity.type
_entity.pdbx_description
1 polymer ?
#
loop_
_entity_poly.entity_id
_entity_poly.type
_entity_poly.pdbx_seq_one_letter_code
_entity_poly.pdbx_strand_id
1 'polypeptide(L)'
;MATQYVPVSLIGVPTDIGAGHRGARMGPEALRIAGLQEALIGRGVEVRDLGNLDGPRNPWQAPQAGYRHLDEVVAWNQALMDASYAELRAGRMPVMLGGDHCLGIGSITAVAKYCREQLRPLRVLWLDAHLEFNTSEVTPSGNVHGMPAVSYTHLTLPTILLV
;
A
#
# COMPACT_ATOMS: atom_id res chain seq x y z
N MET A 1 17.97 -29.18 -1.68
CA MET A 1 16.88 -28.61 -2.51
C MET A 1 17.04 -27.10 -2.45
N ALA A 2 17.25 -26.42 -3.56
CA ALA A 2 17.28 -24.95 -3.58
C ALA A 2 15.87 -24.45 -3.23
N THR A 3 15.78 -23.58 -2.25
CA THR A 3 14.50 -22.94 -1.89
C THR A 3 14.12 -22.04 -3.05
N GLN A 4 13.10 -22.45 -3.82
CA GLN A 4 12.62 -21.61 -4.91
C GLN A 4 11.78 -20.49 -4.29
N TYR A 5 12.29 -19.28 -4.29
CA TYR A 5 11.56 -18.11 -3.83
C TYR A 5 10.41 -17.78 -4.80
N VAL A 6 9.32 -17.24 -4.27
CA VAL A 6 8.26 -16.68 -5.10
C VAL A 6 8.82 -15.48 -5.86
N PRO A 7 8.62 -15.37 -7.18
CA PRO A 7 9.04 -14.21 -7.94
C PRO A 7 8.42 -12.91 -7.40
N VAL A 8 9.18 -11.84 -7.35
CA VAL A 8 8.80 -10.55 -6.79
C VAL A 8 8.57 -9.53 -7.89
N SER A 9 7.55 -8.69 -7.73
CA SER A 9 7.33 -7.50 -8.55
C SER A 9 7.38 -6.25 -7.67
N LEU A 10 8.30 -5.34 -7.98
CA LEU A 10 8.42 -4.05 -7.31
C LEU A 10 7.46 -3.05 -7.97
N ILE A 11 6.66 -2.36 -7.17
CA ILE A 11 5.67 -1.38 -7.63
C ILE A 11 5.93 -0.08 -6.87
N GLY A 12 6.46 0.94 -7.54
CA GLY A 12 6.68 2.25 -6.95
C GLY A 12 5.38 3.07 -6.90
N VAL A 13 5.12 3.70 -5.76
CA VAL A 13 3.94 4.56 -5.57
C VAL A 13 4.38 5.90 -4.95
N PRO A 14 4.91 6.82 -5.78
CA PRO A 14 5.59 8.04 -5.32
C PRO A 14 4.59 9.13 -4.93
N THR A 15 3.84 8.94 -3.84
CA THR A 15 2.87 9.92 -3.36
C THR A 15 3.06 10.26 -1.88
N ASP A 16 2.67 11.47 -1.52
CA ASP A 16 2.52 11.95 -0.15
C ASP A 16 1.11 12.53 0.07
N ILE A 17 0.13 12.01 -0.69
CA ILE A 17 -1.22 12.54 -0.78
C ILE A 17 -2.00 12.43 0.53
N GLY A 18 -1.80 11.37 1.29
CA GLY A 18 -2.43 11.13 2.58
C GLY A 18 -1.68 11.74 3.75
N ALA A 19 -0.49 12.29 3.53
CA ALA A 19 0.37 12.85 4.57
C ALA A 19 0.21 14.38 4.70
N GLY A 20 0.56 14.91 5.88
CA GLY A 20 0.58 16.35 6.13
C GLY A 20 1.83 17.07 5.64
N HIS A 21 2.86 16.33 5.25
CA HIS A 21 4.16 16.84 4.83
C HIS A 21 4.67 16.15 3.58
N ARG A 22 5.48 16.88 2.80
CA ARG A 22 6.17 16.32 1.62
C ARG A 22 7.35 15.46 2.06
N GLY A 23 7.67 14.46 1.23
CA GLY A 23 8.90 13.67 1.40
C GLY A 23 8.69 12.18 1.14
N ALA A 24 7.61 11.58 1.60
CA ALA A 24 7.34 10.16 1.43
C ALA A 24 7.35 9.71 -0.04
N ARG A 25 6.96 10.60 -0.96
CA ARG A 25 7.01 10.34 -2.41
C ARG A 25 8.39 9.99 -2.97
N MET A 26 9.47 10.29 -2.24
CA MET A 26 10.83 9.93 -2.65
C MET A 26 11.18 8.46 -2.34
N GLY A 27 10.36 7.78 -1.54
CA GLY A 27 10.64 6.43 -1.06
C GLY A 27 10.95 5.41 -2.15
N PRO A 28 10.15 5.30 -3.23
CA PRO A 28 10.42 4.33 -4.28
C PRO A 28 11.80 4.50 -4.92
N GLU A 29 12.17 5.74 -5.24
CA GLU A 29 13.45 6.03 -5.86
C GLU A 29 14.62 5.84 -4.90
N ALA A 30 14.45 6.25 -3.65
CA ALA A 30 15.46 6.04 -2.62
C ALA A 30 15.78 4.56 -2.40
N LEU A 31 14.77 3.69 -2.41
CA LEU A 31 14.95 2.23 -2.28
C LEU A 31 15.64 1.62 -3.50
N ARG A 32 15.35 2.11 -4.71
CA ARG A 32 16.04 1.69 -5.93
C ARG A 32 17.51 2.09 -5.92
N ILE A 33 17.80 3.36 -5.57
CA ILE A 33 19.18 3.85 -5.43
C ILE A 33 19.94 3.09 -4.34
N ALA A 34 19.26 2.69 -3.27
CA ALA A 34 19.85 1.86 -2.22
C ALA A 34 20.13 0.39 -2.63
N GLY A 35 19.77 0.00 -3.86
CA GLY A 35 20.08 -1.32 -4.41
C GLY A 35 19.12 -2.42 -3.96
N LEU A 36 17.85 -2.11 -3.68
CA LEU A 36 16.88 -3.12 -3.25
C LEU A 36 16.73 -4.27 -4.24
N GLN A 37 16.65 -3.96 -5.52
CA GLN A 37 16.49 -4.97 -6.58
C GLN A 37 17.71 -5.89 -6.61
N GLU A 38 18.91 -5.34 -6.62
CA GLU A 38 20.18 -6.07 -6.63
C GLU A 38 20.32 -6.94 -5.40
N ALA A 39 19.93 -6.44 -4.24
CA ALA A 39 19.95 -7.18 -2.99
C ALA A 39 19.03 -8.40 -3.00
N LEU A 40 17.87 -8.32 -3.62
CA LEU A 40 16.95 -9.44 -3.79
C LEU A 40 17.48 -10.45 -4.82
N ILE A 41 17.95 -9.98 -5.97
CA ILE A 41 18.57 -10.84 -7.00
C ILE A 41 19.78 -11.58 -6.44
N GLY A 42 20.62 -10.90 -5.68
CA GLY A 42 21.79 -11.52 -5.02
C GLY A 42 21.42 -12.63 -4.03
N ARG A 43 20.16 -12.69 -3.58
CA ARG A 43 19.63 -13.78 -2.74
C ARG A 43 18.92 -14.87 -3.55
N GLY A 44 18.95 -14.79 -4.88
CA GLY A 44 18.33 -15.77 -5.77
C GLY A 44 16.82 -15.53 -6.00
N VAL A 45 16.31 -14.35 -5.69
CA VAL A 45 14.92 -13.97 -5.98
C VAL A 45 14.83 -13.46 -7.42
N GLU A 46 13.86 -13.96 -8.19
CA GLU A 46 13.52 -13.38 -9.48
C GLU A 46 12.77 -12.07 -9.24
N VAL A 47 13.30 -10.95 -9.71
CA VAL A 47 12.72 -9.62 -9.50
C VAL A 47 12.36 -8.95 -10.81
N ARG A 48 11.17 -8.36 -10.86
CA ARG A 48 10.73 -7.47 -11.93
C ARG A 48 10.35 -6.12 -11.31
N ASP A 49 10.96 -5.03 -11.77
CA ASP A 49 10.55 -3.68 -11.40
C ASP A 49 9.55 -3.15 -12.43
N LEU A 50 8.35 -2.80 -11.98
CA LEU A 50 7.27 -2.25 -12.80
C LEU A 50 7.37 -0.72 -12.94
N GLY A 51 8.37 -0.11 -12.32
CA GLY A 51 8.48 1.34 -12.27
C GLY A 51 7.50 1.96 -11.27
N ASN A 52 7.14 3.20 -11.52
CA ASN A 52 6.24 3.97 -10.68
C ASN A 52 4.84 4.01 -11.30
N LEU A 53 3.83 3.88 -10.45
CA LEU A 53 2.45 4.20 -10.82
C LEU A 53 2.31 5.72 -10.97
N ASP A 54 1.39 6.10 -11.86
CA ASP A 54 0.94 7.48 -12.01
C ASP A 54 -0.37 7.71 -11.25
N GLY A 55 -0.55 8.92 -10.76
CA GLY A 55 -1.77 9.30 -10.05
C GLY A 55 -1.87 10.82 -9.85
N PRO A 56 -2.98 11.28 -9.26
CA PRO A 56 -3.23 12.70 -9.10
C PRO A 56 -2.17 13.36 -8.22
N ARG A 57 -1.94 14.63 -8.50
CA ARG A 57 -1.06 15.48 -7.69
C ARG A 57 -1.75 15.87 -6.40
N ASN A 58 -0.97 16.10 -5.36
CA ASN A 58 -1.49 16.60 -4.09
C ASN A 58 -1.99 18.04 -4.25
N PRO A 59 -3.30 18.33 -4.05
CA PRO A 59 -3.87 19.66 -4.20
C PRO A 59 -3.57 20.59 -3.02
N TRP A 60 -3.07 20.06 -1.91
CA TRP A 60 -2.74 20.83 -0.68
C TRP A 60 -3.92 21.62 -0.12
N GLN A 61 -5.10 21.03 -0.13
CA GLN A 61 -6.33 21.62 0.37
C GLN A 61 -6.59 21.28 1.85
N ALA A 62 -7.43 22.08 2.49
CA ALA A 62 -7.92 21.77 3.83
C ALA A 62 -8.82 20.52 3.83
N PRO A 63 -8.94 19.82 4.98
CA PRO A 63 -9.84 18.67 5.09
C PRO A 63 -11.29 19.04 4.79
N GLN A 64 -12.02 18.14 4.16
CA GLN A 64 -13.45 18.21 3.92
C GLN A 64 -14.12 16.98 4.53
N ALA A 65 -15.18 17.17 5.32
CA ALA A 65 -15.90 16.08 6.00
C ALA A 65 -14.98 15.10 6.76
N GLY A 66 -13.92 15.62 7.39
CA GLY A 66 -12.96 14.82 8.14
C GLY A 66 -11.89 14.12 7.30
N TYR A 67 -11.86 14.33 5.98
CA TYR A 67 -10.84 13.76 5.10
C TYR A 67 -10.08 14.84 4.33
N ARG A 68 -8.79 14.66 4.18
CA ARG A 68 -7.95 15.47 3.31
C ARG A 68 -7.68 14.69 2.01
N HIS A 69 -7.97 15.31 0.86
CA HIS A 69 -7.66 14.79 -0.48
C HIS A 69 -8.22 13.38 -0.73
N LEU A 70 -9.47 13.11 -0.28
CA LEU A 70 -10.04 11.76 -0.31
C LEU A 70 -10.09 11.18 -1.73
N ASP A 71 -10.51 11.97 -2.71
CA ASP A 71 -10.65 11.51 -4.10
C ASP A 71 -9.29 11.11 -4.69
N GLU A 72 -8.26 11.89 -4.41
CA GLU A 72 -6.90 11.60 -4.87
C GLU A 72 -6.31 10.38 -4.13
N VAL A 73 -6.57 10.25 -2.83
CA VAL A 73 -6.19 9.05 -2.07
C VAL A 73 -6.86 7.80 -2.64
N VAL A 74 -8.15 7.89 -2.97
CA VAL A 74 -8.89 6.78 -3.59
C VAL A 74 -8.29 6.41 -4.94
N ALA A 75 -7.98 7.40 -5.78
CA ALA A 75 -7.40 7.14 -7.10
C ALA A 75 -6.04 6.44 -7.01
N TRP A 76 -5.14 6.88 -6.12
CA TRP A 76 -3.85 6.22 -5.88
C TRP A 76 -4.01 4.79 -5.37
N ASN A 77 -4.92 4.58 -4.41
CA ASN A 77 -5.17 3.24 -3.84
C ASN A 77 -5.82 2.29 -4.84
N GLN A 78 -6.69 2.80 -5.72
CA GLN A 78 -7.27 1.99 -6.79
C GLN A 78 -6.20 1.54 -7.79
N ALA A 79 -5.35 2.44 -8.25
CA ALA A 79 -4.24 2.09 -9.15
C ALA A 79 -3.29 1.06 -8.54
N LEU A 80 -2.94 1.23 -7.26
CA LEU A 80 -2.11 0.28 -6.53
C LEU A 80 -2.79 -1.07 -6.35
N MET A 81 -4.08 -1.08 -6.01
CA MET A 81 -4.87 -2.31 -5.86
C MET A 81 -4.87 -3.09 -7.18
N ASP A 82 -5.14 -2.44 -8.29
CA ASP A 82 -5.22 -3.09 -9.59
C ASP A 82 -3.87 -3.66 -10.03
N ALA A 83 -2.78 -2.88 -9.87
CA ALA A 83 -1.44 -3.33 -10.19
C ALA A 83 -1.00 -4.52 -9.31
N SER A 84 -1.21 -4.41 -7.99
CA SER A 84 -0.85 -5.48 -7.04
C SER A 84 -1.66 -6.76 -7.29
N TYR A 85 -2.96 -6.61 -7.55
CA TYR A 85 -3.83 -7.75 -7.84
C TYR A 85 -3.44 -8.46 -9.15
N ALA A 86 -3.05 -7.71 -10.19
CA ALA A 86 -2.57 -8.29 -11.44
C ALA A 86 -1.31 -9.15 -11.22
N GLU A 87 -0.35 -8.69 -10.42
CA GLU A 87 0.87 -9.44 -10.11
C GLU A 87 0.57 -10.70 -9.27
N LEU A 88 -0.33 -10.62 -8.30
CA LEU A 88 -0.79 -11.80 -7.55
C LEU A 88 -1.42 -12.84 -8.47
N ARG A 89 -2.25 -12.41 -9.42
CA ARG A 89 -2.85 -13.30 -10.44
C ARG A 89 -1.80 -13.93 -11.36
N ALA A 90 -0.70 -13.25 -11.60
CA ALA A 90 0.44 -13.76 -12.37
C ALA A 90 1.37 -14.68 -11.53
N GLY A 91 1.01 -14.98 -10.29
CA GLY A 91 1.82 -15.84 -9.40
C GLY A 91 3.05 -15.15 -8.83
N ARG A 92 3.09 -13.82 -8.82
CA ARG A 92 4.19 -13.02 -8.30
C ARG A 92 3.79 -12.35 -6.98
N MET A 93 4.75 -12.10 -6.13
CA MET A 93 4.55 -11.35 -4.89
C MET A 93 4.75 -9.85 -5.17
N PRO A 94 3.71 -9.02 -5.09
CA PRO A 94 3.87 -7.58 -5.21
C PRO A 94 4.54 -7.03 -3.95
N VAL A 95 5.56 -6.20 -4.14
CA VAL A 95 6.22 -5.43 -3.11
C VAL A 95 6.03 -3.96 -3.45
N MET A 96 5.17 -3.30 -2.71
CA MET A 96 4.95 -1.86 -2.86
C MET A 96 6.14 -1.10 -2.27
N LEU A 97 6.72 -0.23 -3.08
CA LEU A 97 7.68 0.77 -2.64
C LEU A 97 6.89 2.07 -2.42
N GLY A 98 6.57 2.35 -1.19
CA GLY A 98 5.76 3.50 -0.85
C GLY A 98 6.56 4.78 -0.80
N GLY A 99 5.86 5.76 -0.80
CA GLY A 99 4.93 6.77 -0.49
C GLY A 99 4.45 6.74 0.96
N ASP A 100 3.40 7.48 1.18
CA ASP A 100 2.83 7.55 2.53
C ASP A 100 1.95 6.34 2.88
N HIS A 101 1.58 6.26 4.14
CA HIS A 101 0.90 5.11 4.74
C HIS A 101 -0.53 4.87 4.23
N CYS A 102 -1.20 5.86 3.65
CA CYS A 102 -2.55 5.68 3.09
C CYS A 102 -2.60 4.57 2.03
N LEU A 103 -1.47 4.27 1.40
CA LEU A 103 -1.31 3.22 0.40
C LEU A 103 -1.51 1.80 0.95
N GLY A 104 -1.46 1.63 2.27
CA GLY A 104 -1.84 0.38 2.93
C GLY A 104 -3.24 -0.09 2.57
N ILE A 105 -4.16 0.83 2.31
CA ILE A 105 -5.55 0.53 1.92
C ILE A 105 -5.58 -0.28 0.62
N GLY A 106 -4.94 0.22 -0.43
CA GLY A 106 -4.93 -0.42 -1.75
C GLY A 106 -4.18 -1.74 -1.77
N SER A 107 -2.99 -1.78 -1.15
CA SER A 107 -2.16 -2.99 -1.12
C SER A 107 -2.83 -4.14 -0.36
N ILE A 108 -3.38 -3.87 0.83
CA ILE A 108 -4.08 -4.88 1.63
C ILE A 108 -5.35 -5.34 0.91
N THR A 109 -6.11 -4.41 0.31
CA THR A 109 -7.33 -4.74 -0.44
C THR A 109 -7.05 -5.67 -1.62
N ALA A 110 -5.94 -5.47 -2.34
CA ALA A 110 -5.52 -6.36 -3.42
C ALA A 110 -5.30 -7.80 -2.94
N VAL A 111 -4.54 -7.93 -1.84
CA VAL A 111 -4.25 -9.25 -1.25
C VAL A 111 -5.52 -9.89 -0.69
N ALA A 112 -6.38 -9.11 -0.02
CA ALA A 112 -7.65 -9.58 0.51
C ALA A 112 -8.57 -10.13 -0.58
N LYS A 113 -8.69 -9.41 -1.70
CA LYS A 113 -9.45 -9.85 -2.87
C LYS A 113 -8.90 -11.16 -3.42
N TYR A 114 -7.59 -11.24 -3.63
CA TYR A 114 -6.93 -12.45 -4.11
C TYR A 114 -7.13 -13.65 -3.16
N CYS A 115 -6.92 -13.45 -1.85
CA CYS A 115 -7.10 -14.51 -0.85
C CYS A 115 -8.54 -15.02 -0.82
N ARG A 116 -9.54 -14.12 -0.94
CA ARG A 116 -10.96 -14.48 -0.98
C ARG A 116 -11.28 -15.36 -2.18
N GLU A 117 -10.79 -15.01 -3.37
CA GLU A 117 -10.98 -15.80 -4.59
C GLU A 117 -10.33 -17.19 -4.51
N GLN A 118 -9.24 -17.30 -3.75
CA GLN A 118 -8.55 -18.56 -3.50
C GLN A 118 -9.08 -19.33 -2.27
N LEU A 119 -10.15 -18.85 -1.63
CA LEU A 119 -10.70 -19.39 -0.38
C LEU A 119 -9.65 -19.54 0.73
N ARG A 120 -8.71 -18.62 0.80
CA ARG A 120 -7.62 -18.60 1.77
C ARG A 120 -7.83 -17.51 2.82
N PRO A 121 -7.54 -17.77 4.10
CA PRO A 121 -7.56 -16.73 5.11
C PRO A 121 -6.43 -15.71 4.86
N LEU A 122 -6.70 -14.43 5.10
CA LEU A 122 -5.70 -13.38 5.12
C LEU A 122 -5.28 -13.10 6.56
N ARG A 123 -3.98 -12.95 6.76
CA ARG A 123 -3.40 -12.40 8.00
C ARG A 123 -2.57 -11.18 7.61
N VAL A 124 -2.81 -10.07 8.29
CA VAL A 124 -2.04 -8.84 8.11
C VAL A 124 -1.12 -8.68 9.31
N LEU A 125 0.18 -8.54 9.04
CA LEU A 125 1.17 -8.18 10.03
C LEU A 125 1.53 -6.71 9.82
N TRP A 126 1.15 -5.86 10.78
CA TRP A 126 1.40 -4.42 10.74
C TRP A 126 2.58 -4.08 11.65
N LEU A 127 3.72 -3.69 11.06
CA LEU A 127 4.95 -3.35 11.78
C LEU A 127 5.13 -1.85 11.76
N ASP A 128 4.58 -1.18 12.76
CA ASP A 128 4.55 0.28 12.88
C ASP A 128 4.53 0.71 14.35
N ALA A 129 4.97 1.95 14.60
CA ALA A 129 4.87 2.58 15.91
C ALA A 129 3.44 3.04 16.23
N HIS A 130 2.55 3.15 15.24
CA HIS A 130 1.18 3.62 15.37
C HIS A 130 0.19 2.53 14.94
N LEU A 131 -1.03 2.60 15.46
CA LEU A 131 -2.08 1.63 15.16
C LEU A 131 -2.87 1.98 13.89
N GLU A 132 -2.77 3.22 13.42
CA GLU A 132 -3.45 3.75 12.23
C GLU A 132 -4.99 3.57 12.26
N PHE A 133 -5.58 3.75 13.45
CA PHE A 133 -7.00 3.57 13.73
C PHE A 133 -7.81 4.87 13.78
N ASN A 134 -7.31 5.96 13.23
CA ASN A 134 -8.10 7.19 13.14
C ASN A 134 -9.29 7.00 12.17
N THR A 135 -10.39 7.64 12.51
CA THR A 135 -11.55 7.81 11.64
C THR A 135 -11.67 9.27 11.22
N SER A 136 -12.56 9.57 10.26
CA SER A 136 -12.88 10.95 9.88
C SER A 136 -13.42 11.79 11.03
N GLU A 137 -13.99 11.16 12.06
CA GLU A 137 -14.60 11.83 13.21
C GLU A 137 -13.56 12.18 14.30
N VAL A 138 -12.51 11.36 14.43
CA VAL A 138 -11.53 11.50 15.54
C VAL A 138 -10.17 12.02 15.07
N THR A 139 -9.93 12.09 13.77
CA THR A 139 -8.66 12.57 13.22
C THR A 139 -8.47 14.07 13.48
N PRO A 140 -7.35 14.51 14.06
CA PRO A 140 -7.10 15.94 14.23
C PRO A 140 -6.70 16.65 12.94
N SER A 141 -6.22 15.90 11.94
CA SER A 141 -5.62 16.45 10.69
C SER A 141 -6.42 16.18 9.43
N GLY A 142 -7.31 15.18 9.44
CA GLY A 142 -7.96 14.65 8.26
C GLY A 142 -7.03 13.84 7.35
N ASN A 143 -5.78 13.64 7.73
CA ASN A 143 -4.80 12.91 6.93
C ASN A 143 -5.12 11.42 6.90
N VAL A 144 -5.35 10.89 5.72
CA VAL A 144 -5.75 9.48 5.53
C VAL A 144 -4.62 8.50 5.87
N HIS A 145 -3.37 8.96 5.93
CA HIS A 145 -2.26 8.11 6.35
C HIS A 145 -2.44 7.50 7.76
N GLY A 146 -3.20 8.15 8.65
CA GLY A 146 -3.52 7.64 9.98
C GLY A 146 -4.76 6.75 10.05
N MET A 147 -5.33 6.35 8.91
CA MET A 147 -6.61 5.63 8.81
C MET A 147 -6.56 4.25 8.13
N PRO A 148 -5.42 3.74 7.64
CA PRO A 148 -5.44 2.54 6.78
C PRO A 148 -6.03 1.32 7.49
N ALA A 149 -5.72 1.11 8.76
CA ALA A 149 -6.19 -0.06 9.49
C ALA A 149 -7.71 -0.05 9.68
N VAL A 150 -8.32 1.10 9.98
CA VAL A 150 -9.78 1.25 10.08
C VAL A 150 -10.44 1.11 8.72
N SER A 151 -9.88 1.73 7.68
CA SER A 151 -10.41 1.62 6.32
C SER A 151 -10.48 0.16 5.87
N TYR A 152 -9.48 -0.63 6.22
CA TYR A 152 -9.45 -2.06 5.90
C TYR A 152 -10.41 -2.87 6.79
N THR A 153 -10.42 -2.65 8.10
CA THR A 153 -11.14 -3.50 9.06
C THR A 153 -12.63 -3.20 9.15
N HIS A 154 -13.04 -1.94 8.98
CA HIS A 154 -14.43 -1.50 9.22
C HIS A 154 -15.18 -1.12 7.94
N LEU A 155 -14.48 -0.68 6.88
CA LEU A 155 -15.14 -0.15 5.69
C LEU A 155 -15.17 -1.13 4.51
N THR A 156 -14.29 -2.13 4.46
CA THR A 156 -14.12 -2.96 3.26
C THR A 156 -14.40 -4.45 3.44
N LEU A 157 -14.48 -4.97 4.66
CA LEU A 157 -14.71 -6.39 4.92
C LEU A 157 -15.62 -6.61 6.13
N PRO A 158 -16.44 -7.69 6.14
CA PRO A 158 -16.97 -8.20 7.38
C PRO A 158 -15.78 -8.66 8.23
N THR A 159 -15.47 -7.88 9.23
CA THR A 159 -14.30 -8.07 10.08
C THR A 159 -14.48 -9.31 10.93
N ILE A 160 -13.71 -10.35 10.65
CA ILE A 160 -13.39 -11.31 11.70
C ILE A 160 -12.15 -10.76 12.39
N LEU A 161 -12.37 -9.95 13.40
CA LEU A 161 -11.33 -9.57 14.34
C LEU A 161 -11.02 -10.82 15.15
N LEU A 162 -9.98 -11.54 14.80
CA LEU A 162 -9.34 -12.46 15.71
C LEU A 162 -8.23 -11.67 16.42
N VAL A 163 -8.53 -11.21 17.63
CA VAL A 163 -7.54 -10.77 18.59
C VAL A 163 -6.71 -11.98 19.04
#